data_5347fc71a32c357ccef5e076e9457752
#
_entry.id   5347fc71a32c357ccef5e076e9457752
#
_cell.length_a   1.000
_cell.length_b   1.000
_cell.length_c   1.000
_cell.angle_alpha   90.00
_cell.angle_beta   90.00
_cell.angle_gamma   90.00
#
_symmetry.space_group_name_H-M   'P 1'
#
loop_
_entity.id
_entity.type
_entity.pdbx_description
1 polymer ?
#
loop_
_entity_poly.entity_id
_entity_poly.type
_entity_poly.pdbx_seq_one_letter_code
_entity_poly.pdbx_strand_id
1 'polypeptide(L)'
;MTDRVWLVRHASTAWSGQRWCGRTDLPLSAAGTAEAGLLASRLAVVLPTTVTLVSSPALRARETAGAIAGATGLQVEVDDALREVDFGRAEGCTWDEMRRRLPDLAAALAASETEIDWPDGETAQAFRQRTEAMWRRVSAGDRSVVLVSHAGIIRSLLAGPVASPAPALIAPASVIELARTGVGWAIASTSEAAKEDRFE
;
A
#
# COMPACT_ATOMS: atom_id res chain seq x y z
N MET A 1 18.47 5.59 -14.02
CA MET A 1 17.55 4.47 -13.73
C MET A 1 17.13 4.55 -12.28
N THR A 2 15.88 4.23 -11.97
CA THR A 2 15.39 4.14 -10.58
C THR A 2 16.21 3.11 -9.80
N ASP A 3 16.79 3.52 -8.68
CA ASP A 3 17.66 2.66 -7.87
C ASP A 3 17.00 2.25 -6.55
N ARG A 4 16.00 3.02 -6.07
CA ARG A 4 15.25 2.75 -4.86
C ARG A 4 13.76 3.06 -5.04
N VAL A 5 12.93 2.24 -4.42
CA VAL A 5 11.48 2.45 -4.32
C VAL A 5 11.06 2.21 -2.86
N TRP A 6 10.37 3.17 -2.27
CA TRP A 6 9.73 3.04 -0.97
C TRP A 6 8.25 2.77 -1.18
N LEU A 7 7.81 1.56 -0.84
CA LEU A 7 6.40 1.18 -0.82
C LEU A 7 5.83 1.55 0.55
N VAL A 8 4.93 2.51 0.57
CA VAL A 8 4.29 3.01 1.79
C VAL A 8 2.84 2.60 1.81
N ARG A 9 2.40 1.87 2.85
CA ARG A 9 0.97 1.70 3.09
C ARG A 9 0.42 2.97 3.73
N HIS A 10 -0.75 3.46 3.26
CA HIS A 10 -1.45 4.56 3.91
C HIS A 10 -1.65 4.32 5.41
N ALA A 11 -1.73 5.38 6.20
CA ALA A 11 -1.97 5.32 7.62
C ALA A 11 -3.42 4.89 7.97
N SER A 12 -3.71 4.65 9.23
CA SER A 12 -4.98 4.06 9.69
C SER A 12 -6.20 4.91 9.38
N THR A 13 -7.28 4.24 9.03
CA THR A 13 -8.65 4.78 8.89
C THR A 13 -9.56 4.18 9.95
N ALA A 14 -10.80 4.64 10.04
CA ALA A 14 -11.81 4.04 10.93
C ALA A 14 -12.10 2.55 10.62
N TRP A 15 -11.78 2.08 9.41
CA TRP A 15 -12.01 0.69 8.99
C TRP A 15 -10.75 -0.19 9.09
N SER A 16 -9.59 0.37 9.40
CA SER A 16 -8.34 -0.39 9.47
C SER A 16 -8.43 -1.56 10.44
N GLY A 17 -8.11 -2.78 9.96
CA GLY A 17 -8.20 -4.02 10.74
C GLY A 17 -9.61 -4.54 11.02
N GLN A 18 -10.66 -3.86 10.56
CA GLN A 18 -12.04 -4.24 10.85
C GLN A 18 -12.85 -4.55 9.60
N ARG A 19 -12.67 -3.78 8.52
CA ARG A 19 -13.47 -3.89 7.30
C ARG A 19 -12.61 -3.83 6.06
N TRP A 20 -13.05 -4.49 5.00
CA TRP A 20 -12.44 -4.39 3.68
C TRP A 20 -12.69 -2.99 3.11
N CYS A 21 -11.63 -2.32 2.67
CA CYS A 21 -11.70 -0.95 2.17
C CYS A 21 -10.88 -0.82 0.89
N GLY A 22 -11.53 -0.95 -0.25
CA GLY A 22 -10.94 -0.78 -1.57
C GLY A 22 -11.25 0.60 -2.16
N ARG A 23 -12.49 0.80 -2.59
CA ARG A 23 -12.92 2.00 -3.31
C ARG A 23 -13.59 3.06 -2.43
N THR A 24 -14.06 2.71 -1.24
CA THR A 24 -14.62 3.70 -0.31
C THR A 24 -13.57 4.73 0.08
N ASP A 25 -13.93 6.01 -0.07
CA ASP A 25 -12.99 7.12 0.11
C ASP A 25 -13.03 7.64 1.55
N LEU A 26 -12.39 6.90 2.46
CA LEU A 26 -12.30 7.24 3.87
C LEU A 26 -11.08 8.14 4.16
N PRO A 27 -11.24 9.15 5.05
CA PRO A 27 -10.12 9.90 5.59
C PRO A 27 -9.31 9.07 6.60
N LEU A 28 -8.15 9.58 6.96
CA LEU A 28 -7.40 9.06 8.10
C LEU A 28 -8.20 9.21 9.40
N SER A 29 -8.04 8.26 10.31
CA SER A 29 -8.50 8.43 11.70
C SER A 29 -7.58 9.39 12.45
N ALA A 30 -7.96 9.83 13.66
CA ALA A 30 -7.07 10.62 14.49
C ALA A 30 -5.73 9.92 14.76
N ALA A 31 -5.77 8.60 15.04
CA ALA A 31 -4.58 7.78 15.17
C ALA A 31 -3.79 7.73 13.85
N GLY A 32 -4.47 7.55 12.70
CA GLY A 32 -3.84 7.56 11.39
C GLY A 32 -3.16 8.88 11.04
N THR A 33 -3.73 10.01 11.46
CA THR A 33 -3.07 11.32 11.29
C THR A 33 -1.76 11.39 12.08
N ALA A 34 -1.75 10.90 13.32
CA ALA A 34 -0.53 10.83 14.13
C ALA A 34 0.50 9.86 13.51
N GLU A 35 0.07 8.67 13.07
CA GLU A 35 0.92 7.70 12.35
C GLU A 35 1.56 8.33 11.10
N ALA A 36 0.77 9.06 10.29
CA ALA A 36 1.26 9.73 9.08
C ALA A 36 2.30 10.82 9.42
N GLY A 37 2.12 11.56 10.51
CA GLY A 37 3.07 12.56 10.99
C GLY A 37 4.41 11.94 11.43
N LEU A 38 4.37 10.85 12.19
CA LEU A 38 5.56 10.11 12.61
C LEU A 38 6.30 9.50 11.41
N LEU A 39 5.56 8.89 10.48
CA LEU A 39 6.11 8.37 9.24
C LEU A 39 6.81 9.48 8.43
N ALA A 40 6.14 10.61 8.26
CA ALA A 40 6.68 11.76 7.52
C ALA A 40 7.98 12.27 8.12
N SER A 41 8.07 12.41 9.44
CA SER A 41 9.28 12.83 10.16
C SER A 41 10.44 11.85 9.92
N ARG A 42 10.18 10.53 9.93
CA ARG A 42 11.20 9.53 9.65
C ARG A 42 11.67 9.57 8.20
N LEU A 43 10.74 9.69 7.26
CA LEU A 43 11.07 9.74 5.83
C LEU A 43 11.85 11.02 5.48
N ALA A 44 11.56 12.14 6.12
CA ALA A 44 12.31 13.40 5.91
C ALA A 44 13.81 13.28 6.22
N VAL A 45 14.20 12.35 7.09
CA VAL A 45 15.62 12.11 7.43
C VAL A 45 16.33 11.22 6.41
N VAL A 46 15.61 10.28 5.79
CA VAL A 46 16.24 9.23 4.97
C VAL A 46 16.03 9.39 3.46
N LEU A 47 15.00 10.14 3.04
CA LEU A 47 14.72 10.32 1.62
C LEU A 47 15.70 11.30 0.97
N PRO A 48 16.21 10.99 -0.24
CA PRO A 48 16.98 11.94 -1.00
C PRO A 48 16.09 13.08 -1.52
N THR A 49 16.68 14.25 -1.73
CA THR A 49 15.95 15.44 -2.23
C THR A 49 15.45 15.31 -3.67
N THR A 50 15.94 14.32 -4.41
CA THR A 50 15.60 14.10 -5.83
C THR A 50 14.61 12.94 -6.03
N VAL A 51 13.90 12.54 -4.98
CA VAL A 51 12.90 11.47 -5.04
C VAL A 51 11.56 12.02 -5.54
N THR A 52 10.81 11.21 -6.30
CA THR A 52 9.42 11.50 -6.69
C THR A 52 8.47 10.91 -5.66
N LEU A 53 7.43 11.66 -5.25
CA LEU A 53 6.39 11.19 -4.33
C LEU A 53 5.09 10.99 -5.12
N VAL A 54 4.65 9.74 -5.25
CA VAL A 54 3.43 9.37 -5.98
C VAL A 54 2.43 8.72 -5.02
N SER A 55 1.17 9.13 -5.10
CA SER A 55 0.09 8.64 -4.25
C SER A 55 -1.04 8.00 -5.04
N SER A 56 -1.65 6.97 -4.46
CA SER A 56 -3.00 6.56 -4.82
C SER A 56 -3.95 7.76 -4.70
N PRO A 57 -4.97 7.88 -5.56
CA PRO A 57 -5.98 8.95 -5.46
C PRO A 57 -6.92 8.80 -4.26
N ALA A 58 -6.94 7.65 -3.57
CA ALA A 58 -7.76 7.47 -2.37
C ALA A 58 -7.40 8.49 -1.28
N LEU A 59 -8.41 9.08 -0.61
CA LEU A 59 -8.22 10.17 0.36
C LEU A 59 -7.20 9.80 1.45
N ARG A 60 -7.32 8.61 2.04
CA ARG A 60 -6.37 8.09 3.05
C ARG A 60 -4.91 8.06 2.58
N ALA A 61 -4.68 7.73 1.30
CA ALA A 61 -3.34 7.72 0.72
C ALA A 61 -2.84 9.14 0.45
N ARG A 62 -3.70 10.02 -0.08
CA ARG A 62 -3.37 11.43 -0.32
C ARG A 62 -3.07 12.18 0.97
N GLU A 63 -3.82 11.93 2.04
CA GLU A 63 -3.56 12.54 3.35
C GLU A 63 -2.22 12.05 3.93
N THR A 64 -1.91 10.76 3.79
CA THR A 64 -0.61 10.20 4.18
C THR A 64 0.52 10.83 3.35
N ALA A 65 0.36 10.91 2.02
CA ALA A 65 1.34 11.55 1.14
C ALA A 65 1.47 13.06 1.43
N GLY A 66 0.38 13.73 1.77
CA GLY A 66 0.37 15.14 2.17
C GLY A 66 1.22 15.40 3.42
N ALA A 67 1.15 14.52 4.42
CA ALA A 67 2.02 14.59 5.60
C ALA A 67 3.50 14.44 5.21
N ILE A 68 3.83 13.48 4.34
CA ILE A 68 5.19 13.28 3.83
C ILE A 68 5.66 14.52 3.04
N ALA A 69 4.83 15.05 2.16
CA ALA A 69 5.12 16.25 1.38
C ALA A 69 5.39 17.48 2.28
N GLY A 70 4.58 17.64 3.33
CA GLY A 70 4.76 18.73 4.32
C GLY A 70 6.10 18.67 5.06
N ALA A 71 6.60 17.46 5.35
CA ALA A 71 7.87 17.27 6.06
C ALA A 71 9.10 17.30 5.13
N THR A 72 8.94 16.97 3.84
CA THR A 72 10.05 16.80 2.90
C THR A 72 10.16 17.93 1.87
N GLY A 73 9.09 18.71 1.67
CA GLY A 73 8.99 19.70 0.59
C GLY A 73 8.71 19.10 -0.79
N LEU A 74 8.49 17.78 -0.89
CA LEU A 74 8.19 17.11 -2.16
C LEU A 74 6.78 17.46 -2.67
N GLN A 75 6.60 17.43 -3.99
CA GLN A 75 5.28 17.54 -4.61
C GLN A 75 4.65 16.16 -4.73
N VAL A 76 3.34 16.06 -4.46
CA VAL A 76 2.58 14.81 -4.60
C VAL A 76 2.04 14.70 -6.02
N GLU A 77 2.46 13.68 -6.73
CA GLU A 77 1.82 13.23 -7.98
C GLU A 77 0.77 12.16 -7.65
N VAL A 78 -0.29 12.07 -8.47
CA VAL A 78 -1.36 11.08 -8.27
C VAL A 78 -1.39 10.11 -9.43
N ASP A 79 -1.48 8.81 -9.12
CA ASP A 79 -1.56 7.74 -10.11
C ASP A 79 -2.71 6.78 -9.77
N ASP A 80 -3.69 6.68 -10.66
CA ASP A 80 -4.84 5.77 -10.51
C ASP A 80 -4.44 4.31 -10.44
N ALA A 81 -3.31 3.93 -11.01
CA ALA A 81 -2.81 2.57 -10.94
C ALA A 81 -2.40 2.14 -9.52
N LEU A 82 -2.24 3.09 -8.58
CA LEU A 82 -1.98 2.83 -7.16
C LEU A 82 -3.23 2.60 -6.31
N ARG A 83 -4.46 2.66 -6.88
CA ARG A 83 -5.69 2.33 -6.13
C ARG A 83 -5.63 0.92 -5.57
N GLU A 84 -6.23 0.72 -4.39
CA GLU A 84 -6.45 -0.63 -3.87
C GLU A 84 -7.29 -1.46 -4.85
N VAL A 85 -7.31 -2.77 -4.68
CA VAL A 85 -8.18 -3.63 -5.46
C VAL A 85 -9.65 -3.23 -5.22
N ASP A 86 -10.48 -3.35 -6.25
CA ASP A 86 -11.92 -3.18 -6.11
C ASP A 86 -12.52 -4.44 -5.48
N PHE A 87 -12.92 -4.36 -4.23
CA PHE A 87 -13.48 -5.49 -3.48
C PHE A 87 -14.95 -5.80 -3.84
N GLY A 88 -15.57 -4.99 -4.73
CA GLY A 88 -16.94 -5.22 -5.18
C GLY A 88 -17.90 -5.47 -4.02
N ARG A 89 -18.59 -6.63 -4.01
CA ARG A 89 -19.58 -6.98 -2.95
C ARG A 89 -18.97 -7.16 -1.55
N ALA A 90 -17.66 -7.31 -1.45
CA ALA A 90 -16.97 -7.40 -0.16
C ALA A 90 -16.61 -6.04 0.45
N GLU A 91 -16.78 -4.94 -0.31
CA GLU A 91 -16.52 -3.58 0.17
C GLU A 91 -17.30 -3.29 1.45
N GLY A 92 -16.62 -2.78 2.47
CA GLY A 92 -17.19 -2.47 3.79
C GLY A 92 -17.57 -3.66 4.66
N CYS A 93 -17.41 -4.90 4.20
CA CYS A 93 -17.70 -6.08 5.02
C CYS A 93 -16.65 -6.25 6.12
N THR A 94 -17.08 -6.67 7.30
CA THR A 94 -16.22 -7.34 8.27
C THR A 94 -15.95 -8.79 7.83
N TRP A 95 -14.99 -9.47 8.46
CA TRP A 95 -14.76 -10.90 8.19
C TRP A 95 -16.00 -11.76 8.43
N ASP A 96 -16.73 -11.51 9.52
CA ASP A 96 -17.95 -12.28 9.83
C ASP A 96 -19.10 -11.97 8.87
N GLU A 97 -19.24 -10.74 8.42
CA GLU A 97 -20.20 -10.38 7.36
C GLU A 97 -19.85 -11.06 6.05
N MET A 98 -18.57 -11.13 5.68
CA MET A 98 -18.12 -11.82 4.47
C MET A 98 -18.40 -13.30 4.55
N ARG A 99 -18.09 -13.97 5.66
CA ARG A 99 -18.39 -15.39 5.86
C ARG A 99 -19.88 -15.73 5.70
N ARG A 100 -20.76 -14.84 6.12
CA ARG A 100 -22.21 -15.04 5.98
C ARG A 100 -22.74 -14.72 4.59
N ARG A 101 -22.24 -13.65 3.95
CA ARG A 101 -22.80 -13.11 2.72
C ARG A 101 -22.10 -13.62 1.46
N LEU A 102 -20.83 -14.00 1.57
CA LEU A 102 -19.94 -14.42 0.49
C LEU A 102 -19.10 -15.64 0.96
N PRO A 103 -19.74 -16.78 1.29
CA PRO A 103 -19.04 -17.91 1.93
C PRO A 103 -17.93 -18.50 1.05
N ASP A 104 -18.12 -18.57 -0.27
CA ASP A 104 -17.11 -19.11 -1.18
C ASP A 104 -15.88 -18.21 -1.24
N LEU A 105 -16.08 -16.89 -1.30
CA LEU A 105 -14.99 -15.92 -1.24
C LEU A 105 -14.25 -15.98 0.11
N ALA A 106 -14.98 -16.12 1.21
CA ALA A 106 -14.36 -16.24 2.52
C ALA A 106 -13.55 -17.53 2.65
N ALA A 107 -14.01 -18.64 2.04
CA ALA A 107 -13.28 -19.91 2.00
C ALA A 107 -11.98 -19.78 1.18
N ALA A 108 -12.03 -19.16 0.01
CA ALA A 108 -10.85 -18.91 -0.84
C ALA A 108 -9.80 -18.06 -0.10
N LEU A 109 -10.24 -16.97 0.54
CA LEU A 109 -9.36 -16.11 1.34
C LEU A 109 -8.75 -16.85 2.54
N ALA A 110 -9.53 -17.70 3.24
CA ALA A 110 -9.04 -18.52 4.34
C ALA A 110 -8.02 -19.58 3.89
N ALA A 111 -8.16 -20.08 2.66
CA ALA A 111 -7.21 -20.99 2.03
C ALA A 111 -5.95 -20.28 1.52
N SER A 112 -5.86 -18.95 1.68
CA SER A 112 -4.75 -18.12 1.17
C SER A 112 -4.58 -18.19 -0.35
N GLU A 113 -5.68 -18.35 -1.08
CA GLU A 113 -5.66 -18.26 -2.53
C GLU A 113 -5.17 -16.87 -2.96
N THR A 114 -4.28 -16.84 -3.94
CA THR A 114 -3.61 -15.61 -4.38
C THR A 114 -4.30 -14.95 -5.58
N GLU A 115 -5.10 -15.73 -6.32
CA GLU A 115 -5.84 -15.27 -7.48
C GLU A 115 -7.34 -15.24 -7.18
N ILE A 116 -7.81 -14.14 -6.64
CA ILE A 116 -9.20 -13.95 -6.24
C ILE A 116 -9.88 -12.97 -7.19
N ASP A 117 -10.93 -13.43 -7.87
CA ASP A 117 -11.88 -12.59 -8.57
C ASP A 117 -12.93 -12.07 -7.58
N TRP A 118 -12.95 -10.77 -7.38
CA TRP A 118 -13.89 -10.15 -6.43
C TRP A 118 -15.27 -10.02 -7.07
N PRO A 119 -16.34 -10.57 -6.46
CA PRO A 119 -17.69 -10.50 -7.01
C PRO A 119 -18.14 -9.03 -7.22
N ASP A 120 -18.52 -8.68 -8.45
CA ASP A 120 -18.84 -7.32 -8.88
C ASP A 120 -17.69 -6.30 -8.68
N GLY A 121 -16.46 -6.79 -8.58
CA GLY A 121 -15.25 -5.99 -8.38
C GLY A 121 -14.15 -6.29 -9.41
N GLU A 122 -12.90 -6.13 -9.01
CA GLU A 122 -11.75 -6.33 -9.88
C GLU A 122 -11.35 -7.82 -9.94
N THR A 123 -11.07 -8.35 -11.14
CA THR A 123 -10.53 -9.70 -11.29
C THR A 123 -9.06 -9.75 -10.91
N ALA A 124 -8.58 -10.91 -10.47
CA ALA A 124 -7.16 -11.13 -10.17
C ALA A 124 -6.27 -10.77 -11.36
N GLN A 125 -6.69 -11.14 -12.57
CA GLN A 125 -5.97 -10.82 -13.79
C GLN A 125 -5.89 -9.32 -14.06
N ALA A 126 -6.98 -8.57 -13.94
CA ALA A 126 -7.01 -7.13 -14.16
C ALA A 126 -6.14 -6.40 -13.14
N PHE A 127 -6.25 -6.79 -11.86
CA PHE A 127 -5.43 -6.24 -10.78
C PHE A 127 -3.93 -6.46 -11.02
N ARG A 128 -3.53 -7.69 -11.38
CA ARG A 128 -2.15 -8.02 -11.70
C ARG A 128 -1.63 -7.22 -12.90
N GLN A 129 -2.38 -7.18 -14.00
CA GLN A 129 -1.99 -6.42 -15.20
C GLN A 129 -1.78 -4.93 -14.91
N ARG A 130 -2.67 -4.31 -14.11
CA ARG A 130 -2.56 -2.91 -13.70
C ARG A 130 -1.31 -2.67 -12.85
N THR A 131 -1.07 -3.52 -11.86
CA THR A 131 0.07 -3.38 -10.94
C THR A 131 1.41 -3.62 -11.65
N GLU A 132 1.49 -4.60 -12.54
CA GLU A 132 2.69 -4.86 -13.34
C GLU A 132 2.98 -3.74 -14.35
N ALA A 133 1.95 -3.19 -14.99
CA ALA A 133 2.12 -2.07 -15.93
C ALA A 133 2.62 -0.82 -15.19
N MET A 134 2.08 -0.53 -14.01
CA MET A 134 2.56 0.55 -13.14
C MET A 134 4.02 0.31 -12.72
N TRP A 135 4.34 -0.90 -12.27
CA TRP A 135 5.71 -1.24 -11.86
C TRP A 135 6.73 -1.08 -12.99
N ARG A 136 6.41 -1.57 -14.20
CA ARG A 136 7.29 -1.39 -15.37
C ARG A 136 7.59 0.08 -15.62
N ARG A 137 6.59 0.95 -15.51
CA ARG A 137 6.76 2.41 -15.69
C ARG A 137 7.65 3.00 -14.59
N VAL A 138 7.39 2.68 -13.33
CA VAL A 138 8.15 3.15 -12.18
C VAL A 138 9.60 2.67 -12.24
N SER A 139 9.80 1.37 -12.46
CA SER A 139 11.12 0.75 -12.45
C SER A 139 12.01 1.15 -13.65
N ALA A 140 11.42 1.57 -14.76
CA ALA A 140 12.13 2.10 -15.93
C ALA A 140 12.50 3.58 -15.80
N GLY A 141 11.98 4.29 -14.80
CA GLY A 141 12.25 5.71 -14.56
C GLY A 141 13.72 6.00 -14.24
N ASP A 142 14.04 7.26 -14.08
CA ASP A 142 15.39 7.78 -13.82
C ASP A 142 15.60 8.26 -12.38
N ARG A 143 14.55 8.29 -11.58
CA ARG A 143 14.55 8.77 -10.19
C ARG A 143 14.04 7.71 -9.23
N SER A 144 14.54 7.74 -8.02
CA SER A 144 13.96 6.99 -6.91
C SER A 144 12.55 7.50 -6.59
N VAL A 145 11.68 6.61 -6.11
CA VAL A 145 10.24 6.90 -5.97
C VAL A 145 9.70 6.43 -4.62
N VAL A 146 8.87 7.26 -4.00
CA VAL A 146 8.00 6.88 -2.89
C VAL A 146 6.60 6.64 -3.44
N LEU A 147 6.05 5.46 -3.23
CA LEU A 147 4.70 5.06 -3.64
C LEU A 147 3.81 4.93 -2.40
N VAL A 148 2.90 5.87 -2.20
CA VAL A 148 1.91 5.80 -1.12
C VAL A 148 0.66 5.11 -1.63
N SER A 149 0.40 3.91 -1.13
CA SER A 149 -0.62 3.02 -1.65
C SER A 149 -1.25 2.14 -0.55
N HIS A 150 -1.58 0.91 -0.87
CA HIS A 150 -2.41 0.00 -0.08
C HIS A 150 -1.74 -1.38 0.06
N ALA A 151 -2.24 -2.17 1.00
CA ALA A 151 -1.67 -3.50 1.27
C ALA A 151 -1.76 -4.46 0.08
N GLY A 152 -2.86 -4.45 -0.68
CA GLY A 152 -3.03 -5.29 -1.86
C GLY A 152 -2.02 -4.98 -2.95
N ILE A 153 -1.81 -3.69 -3.26
CA ILE A 153 -0.78 -3.26 -4.23
C ILE A 153 0.61 -3.71 -3.79
N ILE A 154 0.97 -3.46 -2.54
CA ILE A 154 2.30 -3.81 -2.01
C ILE A 154 2.51 -5.33 -2.10
N ARG A 155 1.53 -6.15 -1.69
CA ARG A 155 1.60 -7.61 -1.82
C ARG A 155 1.76 -8.06 -3.27
N SER A 156 1.00 -7.48 -4.19
CA SER A 156 1.07 -7.80 -5.62
C SER A 156 2.45 -7.49 -6.20
N LEU A 157 3.05 -6.36 -5.84
CA LEU A 157 4.39 -5.99 -6.30
C LEU A 157 5.47 -6.92 -5.75
N LEU A 158 5.36 -7.30 -4.47
CA LEU A 158 6.32 -8.20 -3.84
C LEU A 158 6.23 -9.62 -4.42
N ALA A 159 5.01 -10.16 -4.59
CA ALA A 159 4.80 -11.50 -5.13
C ALA A 159 5.16 -11.62 -6.63
N GLY A 160 4.92 -10.56 -7.40
CA GLY A 160 5.17 -10.52 -8.84
C GLY A 160 6.56 -9.97 -9.18
N PRO A 161 6.67 -8.68 -9.55
CA PRO A 161 7.90 -8.13 -10.15
C PRO A 161 9.12 -8.11 -9.24
N VAL A 162 8.94 -8.10 -7.92
CA VAL A 162 10.06 -8.13 -6.96
C VAL A 162 10.46 -9.57 -6.63
N ALA A 163 9.53 -10.52 -6.81
CA ALA A 163 9.72 -11.95 -6.52
C ALA A 163 10.27 -12.20 -5.10
N SER A 164 9.73 -11.48 -4.11
CA SER A 164 10.13 -11.57 -2.71
C SER A 164 8.92 -11.88 -1.83
N PRO A 165 9.05 -12.71 -0.80
CA PRO A 165 7.93 -12.99 0.10
C PRO A 165 7.47 -11.71 0.78
N ALA A 166 6.17 -11.43 0.68
CA ALA A 166 5.58 -10.31 1.40
C ALA A 166 5.57 -10.59 2.91
N PRO A 167 5.78 -9.57 3.77
CA PRO A 167 5.54 -9.71 5.21
C PRO A 167 4.12 -10.23 5.48
N ALA A 168 3.96 -11.05 6.51
CA ALA A 168 2.66 -11.58 6.91
C ALA A 168 1.64 -10.44 7.15
N LEU A 169 2.10 -9.35 7.75
CA LEU A 169 1.34 -8.13 7.96
C LEU A 169 2.07 -6.95 7.30
N ILE A 170 1.36 -6.21 6.46
CA ILE A 170 1.77 -4.88 6.00
C ILE A 170 0.94 -3.90 6.82
N ALA A 171 1.49 -3.39 7.92
CA ALA A 171 0.78 -2.52 8.86
C ALA A 171 0.48 -1.13 8.23
N PRO A 172 -0.57 -0.38 8.66
CA PRO A 172 -0.73 1.02 8.30
C PRO A 172 0.53 1.84 8.60
N ALA A 173 0.84 2.83 7.78
CA ALA A 173 2.05 3.66 7.86
C ALA A 173 3.39 2.89 7.87
N SER A 174 3.39 1.61 7.42
CA SER A 174 4.62 0.85 7.21
C SER A 174 5.29 1.23 5.89
N VAL A 175 6.61 1.01 5.84
CA VAL A 175 7.44 1.24 4.66
C VAL A 175 8.23 -0.02 4.34
N ILE A 176 8.25 -0.39 3.07
CA ILE A 176 9.15 -1.40 2.52
C ILE A 176 10.04 -0.71 1.51
N GLU A 177 11.32 -0.66 1.78
CA GLU A 177 12.31 -0.12 0.87
C GLU A 177 12.81 -1.22 -0.05
N LEU A 178 12.75 -0.98 -1.35
CA LEU A 178 13.30 -1.83 -2.39
C LEU A 178 14.54 -1.17 -2.99
N ALA A 179 15.58 -1.96 -3.20
CA ALA A 179 16.77 -1.54 -3.92
C ALA A 179 16.95 -2.37 -5.20
N ARG A 180 17.45 -1.71 -6.25
CA ARG A 180 17.82 -2.39 -7.49
C ARG A 180 19.09 -3.21 -7.24
N THR A 181 19.07 -4.43 -7.76
CA THR A 181 20.24 -5.35 -7.76
C THR A 181 20.67 -5.66 -9.19
N GLY A 182 21.75 -6.37 -9.34
CA GLY A 182 22.22 -6.81 -10.69
C GLY A 182 21.27 -7.76 -11.41
N VAL A 183 20.32 -8.38 -10.67
CA VAL A 183 19.37 -9.38 -11.22
C VAL A 183 17.90 -8.96 -11.09
N GLY A 184 17.62 -7.78 -10.56
CA GLY A 184 16.25 -7.31 -10.37
C GLY A 184 16.09 -6.39 -9.16
N TRP A 185 15.09 -6.64 -8.33
CA TRP A 185 14.78 -5.86 -7.14
C TRP A 185 14.77 -6.73 -5.89
N ALA A 186 15.21 -6.18 -4.77
CA ALA A 186 15.17 -6.88 -3.48
C ALA A 186 14.72 -5.92 -2.37
N ILE A 187 14.14 -6.49 -1.30
CA ILE A 187 13.84 -5.74 -0.08
C ILE A 187 15.16 -5.36 0.58
N ALA A 188 15.41 -4.06 0.72
CA ALA A 188 16.57 -3.51 1.42
C ALA A 188 16.28 -3.30 2.91
N SER A 189 15.07 -2.83 3.23
CA SER A 189 14.63 -2.64 4.62
C SER A 189 13.11 -2.68 4.73
N THR A 190 12.63 -2.96 5.94
CA THR A 190 11.21 -2.84 6.32
C THR A 190 11.12 -2.06 7.62
N SER A 191 10.17 -1.13 7.70
CA SER A 191 9.87 -0.44 8.95
C SER A 191 8.37 -0.44 9.17
N GLU A 192 7.94 -0.82 10.36
CA GLU A 192 6.55 -0.66 10.81
C GLU A 192 6.37 0.72 11.44
N ALA A 193 5.12 1.21 11.48
CA ALA A 193 4.78 2.32 12.35
C ALA A 193 5.17 1.94 13.77
N ALA A 194 5.81 2.86 14.51
CA ALA A 194 6.10 2.62 15.91
C ALA A 194 4.79 2.24 16.62
N LYS A 195 4.72 1.03 17.18
CA LYS A 195 3.71 0.74 18.19
C LYS A 195 4.03 1.70 19.31
N GLU A 196 3.07 2.55 19.69
CA GLU A 196 3.15 3.18 21.02
C GLU A 196 3.33 2.01 22.00
N ASP A 197 4.44 2.03 22.75
CA ASP A 197 4.61 1.16 23.91
C ASP A 197 3.39 1.42 24.80
N ARG A 198 2.45 0.50 24.79
CA ARG A 198 1.41 0.47 25.82
C ARG A 198 2.15 0.07 27.07
N PHE A 199 2.49 1.09 27.86
CA PHE A 199 2.83 0.86 29.27
C PHE A 199 1.64 0.11 29.88
N GLU A 200 1.89 -1.11 30.34
CA GLU A 200 1.01 -1.88 31.20
C GLU A 200 0.70 -1.12 32.49
#